data_c7f3121de2b58be58f59d86db249ac32
#
_entry.id   c7f3121de2b58be58f59d86db249ac32
#
_cell.length_a   1.000
_cell.length_b   1.000
_cell.length_c   1.000
_cell.angle_alpha   90.00
_cell.angle_beta   90.00
_cell.angle_gamma   90.00
#
_symmetry.space_group_name_H-M   'P 1'
#
loop_
_entity.id
_entity.type
_entity.pdbx_description
1 polymer ?
#
loop_
_entity_poly.entity_id
_entity_poly.type
_entity_poly.pdbx_seq_one_letter_code
_entity_poly.pdbx_strand_id
1 'polypeptide(L)'
;MAFVLWMTGLPCSGKTTLARKLQEFVPNLAVLDGDELREWLSPKDFSREGRNEHNRKVAHLAKLLSKHNVPVSVSLISPYFENRKYAREIIGDENFIETYVKCPLDVCEERDVKGMYKKARNKEIKNFTGIDDPYDIPEKPELIIETQNKSLDESVEQILSYLRAKGHLKSKN
;
A
#
# COMPACT_ATOMS: atom_id res chain seq x y z
N MET A 1 0.65 -19.60 -6.84
CA MET A 1 0.86 -18.15 -7.05
C MET A 1 1.57 -17.56 -5.84
N ALA A 2 2.39 -16.55 -6.03
CA ALA A 2 2.99 -15.82 -4.91
C ALA A 2 1.98 -14.86 -4.26
N PHE A 3 2.26 -14.43 -3.03
CA PHE A 3 1.39 -13.46 -2.34
C PHE A 3 1.48 -12.05 -2.93
N VAL A 4 0.44 -11.29 -2.70
CA VAL A 4 0.38 -9.84 -2.95
C VAL A 4 0.08 -9.12 -1.63
N LEU A 5 1.07 -8.43 -1.09
CA LEU A 5 0.92 -7.57 0.08
C LEU A 5 0.40 -6.21 -0.40
N TRP A 6 -0.90 -5.98 -0.23
CA TRP A 6 -1.55 -4.75 -0.66
C TRP A 6 -1.60 -3.75 0.49
N MET A 7 -0.60 -2.88 0.55
CA MET A 7 -0.55 -1.83 1.58
C MET A 7 -1.44 -0.65 1.21
N THR A 8 -2.31 -0.28 2.13
CA THR A 8 -3.17 0.90 2.08
C THR A 8 -2.96 1.79 3.30
N GLY A 9 -3.19 3.08 3.17
CA GLY A 9 -3.02 4.05 4.26
C GLY A 9 -2.81 5.46 3.73
N LEU A 10 -2.91 6.46 4.60
CA LEU A 10 -2.75 7.87 4.27
C LEU A 10 -1.41 8.16 3.58
N PRO A 11 -1.29 9.26 2.82
CA PRO A 11 0.02 9.77 2.40
C PRO A 11 0.96 9.88 3.60
N CYS A 12 2.25 9.64 3.41
CA CYS A 12 3.28 9.67 4.47
C CYS A 12 3.08 8.68 5.64
N SER A 13 2.17 7.69 5.53
CA SER A 13 2.02 6.65 6.56
C SER A 13 3.19 5.65 6.63
N GLY A 14 4.10 5.63 5.65
CA GLY A 14 5.30 4.78 5.66
C GLY A 14 5.25 3.56 4.71
N LYS A 15 4.23 3.42 3.85
CA LYS A 15 4.06 2.29 2.93
C LYS A 15 5.29 1.98 2.08
N THR A 16 5.78 2.98 1.34
CA THR A 16 6.96 2.83 0.45
C THR A 16 8.21 2.45 1.22
N THR A 17 8.42 3.04 2.40
CA THR A 17 9.55 2.72 3.28
C THR A 17 9.51 1.26 3.73
N LEU A 18 8.33 0.79 4.17
CA LEU A 18 8.10 -0.61 4.53
C LEU A 18 8.35 -1.56 3.35
N ALA A 19 7.80 -1.24 2.17
CA ALA A 19 7.97 -2.07 0.97
C ALA A 19 9.44 -2.22 0.57
N ARG A 20 10.18 -1.12 0.57
CA ARG A 20 11.62 -1.14 0.24
C ARG A 20 12.44 -1.90 1.27
N LYS A 21 12.12 -1.75 2.55
CA LYS A 21 12.80 -2.51 3.61
C LYS A 21 12.50 -4.01 3.54
N LEU A 22 11.28 -4.39 3.16
CA LEU A 22 10.92 -5.81 2.95
C LEU A 22 11.72 -6.48 1.83
N GLN A 23 12.19 -5.75 0.80
CA GLN A 23 13.03 -6.30 -0.26
C GLN A 23 14.34 -6.90 0.24
N GLU A 24 14.85 -6.43 1.39
CA GLU A 24 16.07 -6.98 2.00
C GLU A 24 15.86 -8.40 2.56
N PHE A 25 14.61 -8.79 2.84
CA PHE A 25 14.25 -10.03 3.51
C PHE A 25 13.44 -10.99 2.64
N VAL A 26 12.77 -10.50 1.62
CA VAL A 26 11.91 -11.31 0.74
C VAL A 26 12.56 -11.40 -0.65
N PRO A 27 13.11 -12.55 -1.01
CA PRO A 27 13.75 -12.73 -2.32
C PRO A 27 12.80 -12.41 -3.48
N ASN A 28 13.28 -11.69 -4.47
CA ASN A 28 12.55 -11.33 -5.69
C ASN A 28 11.25 -10.54 -5.46
N LEU A 29 11.10 -9.86 -4.31
CA LEU A 29 9.94 -9.02 -4.05
C LEU A 29 9.86 -7.88 -5.05
N ALA A 30 8.82 -7.86 -5.87
CA ALA A 30 8.50 -6.73 -6.71
C ALA A 30 7.78 -5.66 -5.87
N VAL A 31 8.28 -4.41 -5.90
CA VAL A 31 7.61 -3.27 -5.28
C VAL A 31 6.90 -2.47 -6.34
N LEU A 32 5.59 -2.34 -6.18
CA LEU A 32 4.71 -1.53 -7.03
C LEU A 32 4.35 -0.25 -6.26
N ASP A 33 5.17 0.79 -6.43
CA ASP A 33 4.95 2.09 -5.83
C ASP A 33 3.99 2.93 -6.67
N GLY A 34 2.98 3.51 -6.02
CA GLY A 34 1.93 4.25 -6.70
C GLY A 34 2.40 5.52 -7.40
N ASP A 35 3.40 6.21 -6.85
CA ASP A 35 3.93 7.43 -7.45
C ASP A 35 4.78 7.09 -8.69
N GLU A 36 5.65 6.08 -8.59
CA GLU A 36 6.46 5.60 -9.72
C GLU A 36 5.58 5.08 -10.86
N LEU A 37 4.55 4.29 -10.53
CA LEU A 37 3.65 3.72 -11.54
C LEU A 37 2.78 4.78 -12.24
N ARG A 38 2.45 5.88 -11.57
CA ARG A 38 1.69 6.95 -12.20
C ARG A 38 2.43 7.64 -13.34
N GLU A 39 3.76 7.66 -13.30
CA GLU A 39 4.55 8.35 -14.33
C GLU A 39 4.36 7.73 -15.72
N TRP A 40 4.08 6.43 -15.78
CA TRP A 40 4.00 5.69 -17.04
C TRP A 40 2.72 4.87 -17.26
N LEU A 41 1.94 4.57 -16.21
CA LEU A 41 0.69 3.80 -16.34
C LEU A 41 -0.56 4.66 -16.44
N SER A 42 -0.55 5.85 -15.89
CA SER A 42 -1.77 6.64 -15.73
C SER A 42 -1.50 8.13 -15.86
N PRO A 43 -2.41 8.90 -16.47
CA PRO A 43 -2.35 10.36 -16.40
C PRO A 43 -2.28 10.83 -14.93
N LYS A 44 -1.73 12.02 -14.68
CA LYS A 44 -1.73 12.65 -13.35
C LYS A 44 -3.13 13.15 -12.98
N ASP A 45 -4.11 12.25 -13.06
CA ASP A 45 -5.48 12.50 -12.66
C ASP A 45 -5.69 11.95 -11.24
N PHE A 46 -5.97 12.86 -10.31
CA PHE A 46 -6.24 12.55 -8.91
C PHE A 46 -7.73 12.62 -8.56
N SER A 47 -8.60 12.72 -9.56
CA SER A 47 -10.05 12.53 -9.39
C SER A 47 -10.34 11.11 -8.86
N ARG A 48 -11.58 10.90 -8.39
CA ARG A 48 -12.01 9.56 -7.94
C ARG A 48 -11.88 8.54 -9.08
N GLU A 49 -12.30 8.89 -10.29
CA GLU A 49 -12.18 8.04 -11.48
C GLU A 49 -10.73 7.72 -11.82
N GLY A 50 -9.85 8.71 -11.83
CA GLY A 50 -8.43 8.53 -12.10
C GLY A 50 -7.73 7.65 -11.05
N ARG A 51 -8.14 7.76 -9.76
CA ARG A 51 -7.67 6.87 -8.70
C ARG A 51 -8.17 5.45 -8.90
N ASN A 52 -9.45 5.28 -9.24
CA ASN A 52 -10.05 3.97 -9.49
C ASN A 52 -9.37 3.27 -10.65
N GLU A 53 -9.15 3.96 -11.76
CA GLU A 53 -8.46 3.41 -12.93
C GLU A 53 -7.03 3.01 -12.60
N HIS A 54 -6.28 3.87 -11.90
CA HIS A 54 -4.92 3.56 -11.48
C HIS A 54 -4.86 2.31 -10.60
N ASN A 55 -5.72 2.21 -9.58
CA ASN A 55 -5.78 1.05 -8.69
C ASN A 55 -6.08 -0.24 -9.47
N ARG A 56 -7.00 -0.20 -10.44
CA ARG A 56 -7.32 -1.35 -11.31
C ARG A 56 -6.12 -1.81 -12.13
N LYS A 57 -5.39 -0.88 -12.77
CA LYS A 57 -4.18 -1.19 -13.54
C LYS A 57 -3.13 -1.86 -12.66
N VAL A 58 -2.90 -1.33 -11.46
CA VAL A 58 -1.94 -1.91 -10.50
C VAL A 58 -2.39 -3.28 -10.01
N ALA A 59 -3.69 -3.50 -9.79
CA ALA A 59 -4.21 -4.82 -9.41
C ALA A 59 -3.96 -5.88 -10.50
N HIS A 60 -4.15 -5.54 -11.78
CA HIS A 60 -3.83 -6.44 -12.88
C HIS A 60 -2.34 -6.73 -13.01
N LEU A 61 -1.48 -5.72 -12.81
CA LEU A 61 -0.04 -5.90 -12.81
C LEU A 61 0.42 -6.80 -11.65
N ALA A 62 -0.09 -6.57 -10.45
CA ALA A 62 0.19 -7.40 -9.29
C ALA A 62 -0.25 -8.85 -9.50
N LYS A 63 -1.45 -9.05 -10.08
CA LYS A 63 -1.93 -10.39 -10.47
C LYS A 63 -1.00 -11.07 -11.47
N LEU A 64 -0.56 -10.36 -12.50
CA LEU A 64 0.34 -10.90 -13.52
C LEU A 64 1.64 -11.40 -12.88
N LEU A 65 2.28 -10.57 -12.07
CA LEU A 65 3.52 -10.92 -11.38
C LEU A 65 3.33 -12.11 -10.43
N SER A 66 2.27 -12.11 -9.61
CA SER A 66 2.01 -13.18 -8.65
C SER A 66 1.73 -14.53 -9.34
N LYS A 67 1.07 -14.54 -10.50
CA LYS A 67 0.88 -15.74 -11.33
C LYS A 67 2.20 -16.35 -11.79
N HIS A 68 3.22 -15.54 -12.00
CA HIS A 68 4.57 -15.98 -12.36
C HIS A 68 5.47 -16.23 -11.15
N ASN A 69 4.86 -16.45 -9.97
CA ASN A 69 5.54 -16.72 -8.71
C ASN A 69 6.48 -15.60 -8.23
N VAL A 70 6.22 -14.35 -8.64
CA VAL A 70 6.90 -13.17 -8.11
C VAL A 70 6.07 -12.62 -6.95
N PRO A 71 6.59 -12.59 -5.71
CA PRO A 71 5.91 -11.94 -4.59
C PRO A 71 5.85 -10.43 -4.84
N VAL A 72 4.74 -9.81 -4.46
CA VAL A 72 4.48 -8.40 -4.76
C VAL A 72 4.15 -7.63 -3.49
N SER A 73 4.73 -6.45 -3.33
CA SER A 73 4.33 -5.44 -2.37
C SER A 73 3.78 -4.23 -3.13
N VAL A 74 2.50 -3.93 -2.93
CA VAL A 74 1.83 -2.76 -3.51
C VAL A 74 1.80 -1.65 -2.47
N SER A 75 2.27 -0.45 -2.84
CA SER A 75 2.29 0.75 -1.99
C SER A 75 1.39 1.84 -2.59
N LEU A 76 0.09 1.73 -2.38
CA LEU A 76 -0.91 2.69 -2.82
C LEU A 76 -1.65 3.29 -1.62
N ILE A 77 -2.18 4.50 -1.76
CA ILE A 77 -3.14 5.02 -0.78
C ILE A 77 -4.39 4.12 -0.79
N SER A 78 -4.89 3.76 -1.97
CA SER A 78 -6.11 2.94 -2.19
C SER A 78 -7.25 3.40 -1.27
N PRO A 79 -7.69 4.67 -1.36
CA PRO A 79 -8.50 5.28 -0.32
C PRO A 79 -9.90 4.68 -0.23
N TYR A 80 -10.43 4.13 -1.31
CA TYR A 80 -11.82 3.67 -1.38
C TYR A 80 -11.93 2.17 -1.20
N PHE A 81 -12.93 1.74 -0.45
CA PHE A 81 -13.23 0.33 -0.20
C PHE A 81 -13.40 -0.46 -1.51
N GLU A 82 -14.13 0.09 -2.49
CA GLU A 82 -14.37 -0.59 -3.77
C GLU A 82 -13.09 -0.94 -4.53
N ASN A 83 -12.03 -0.14 -4.42
CA ASN A 83 -10.76 -0.41 -5.09
C ASN A 83 -10.03 -1.60 -4.48
N ARG A 84 -10.00 -1.66 -3.15
CA ARG A 84 -9.37 -2.77 -2.42
C ARG A 84 -10.14 -4.07 -2.61
N LYS A 85 -11.48 -4.00 -2.58
CA LYS A 85 -12.36 -5.13 -2.91
C LYS A 85 -12.10 -5.64 -4.33
N TYR A 86 -12.06 -4.76 -5.32
CA TYR A 86 -11.75 -5.12 -6.70
C TYR A 86 -10.36 -5.79 -6.82
N ALA A 87 -9.34 -5.23 -6.17
CA ALA A 87 -8.00 -5.81 -6.19
C ALA A 87 -8.00 -7.23 -5.59
N ARG A 88 -8.69 -7.45 -4.48
CA ARG A 88 -8.86 -8.77 -3.85
C ARG A 88 -9.54 -9.76 -4.78
N GLU A 89 -10.63 -9.38 -5.42
CA GLU A 89 -11.36 -10.23 -6.37
C GLU A 89 -10.51 -10.63 -7.59
N ILE A 90 -9.72 -9.69 -8.11
CA ILE A 90 -8.84 -9.94 -9.27
C ILE A 90 -7.66 -10.83 -8.90
N ILE A 91 -7.00 -10.60 -7.79
CA ILE A 91 -5.80 -11.32 -7.36
C ILE A 91 -6.15 -12.72 -6.83
N GLY A 92 -7.25 -12.83 -6.13
CA GLY A 92 -7.70 -14.04 -5.42
C GLY A 92 -7.44 -13.94 -3.93
N ASP A 93 -8.43 -14.31 -3.15
CA ASP A 93 -8.48 -14.10 -1.70
C ASP A 93 -7.31 -14.79 -0.96
N GLU A 94 -6.93 -15.98 -1.43
CA GLU A 94 -5.85 -16.78 -0.85
C GLU A 94 -4.45 -16.17 -1.05
N ASN A 95 -4.28 -15.26 -2.03
CA ASN A 95 -3.00 -14.63 -2.33
C ASN A 95 -2.97 -13.14 -1.97
N PHE A 96 -4.12 -12.55 -1.64
CA PHE A 96 -4.26 -11.14 -1.31
C PHE A 96 -4.16 -10.91 0.19
N ILE A 97 -3.22 -10.05 0.60
CA ILE A 97 -3.00 -9.69 2.00
C ILE A 97 -3.22 -8.19 2.13
N GLU A 98 -4.42 -7.78 2.56
CA GLU A 98 -4.70 -6.37 2.83
C GLU A 98 -3.94 -5.94 4.09
N THR A 99 -3.07 -4.94 3.93
CA THR A 99 -2.24 -4.44 5.02
C THR A 99 -2.54 -2.96 5.24
N TYR A 100 -3.22 -2.67 6.35
CA TYR A 100 -3.49 -1.30 6.76
C TYR A 100 -2.27 -0.71 7.46
N VAL A 101 -1.60 0.21 6.77
CA VAL A 101 -0.50 1.00 7.35
C VAL A 101 -1.11 2.19 8.08
N LYS A 102 -1.45 1.95 9.35
CA LYS A 102 -2.14 2.89 10.21
C LYS A 102 -1.17 3.93 10.75
N CYS A 103 -1.49 5.18 10.50
CA CYS A 103 -0.79 6.34 11.03
C CYS A 103 -1.81 7.46 11.21
N PRO A 104 -1.85 8.14 12.38
CA PRO A 104 -2.71 9.30 12.58
C PRO A 104 -2.43 10.40 11.58
N LEU A 105 -3.46 11.16 11.23
CA LEU A 105 -3.36 12.22 10.21
C LEU A 105 -2.35 13.30 10.61
N ASP A 106 -2.37 13.75 11.85
CA ASP A 106 -1.44 14.73 12.41
C ASP A 106 0.02 14.29 12.25
N VAL A 107 0.32 13.02 12.56
CA VAL A 107 1.66 12.45 12.38
C VAL A 107 2.05 12.37 10.90
N CYS A 108 1.10 12.03 10.02
CA CYS A 108 1.36 12.06 8.57
C CYS A 108 1.63 13.48 8.07
N GLU A 109 0.91 14.48 8.58
CA GLU A 109 1.13 15.90 8.28
C GLU A 109 2.47 16.40 8.79
N GLU A 110 2.89 16.01 10.01
CA GLU A 110 4.22 16.33 10.53
C GLU A 110 5.35 15.76 9.68
N ARG A 111 5.17 14.54 9.19
CA ARG A 111 6.16 13.91 8.29
C ARG A 111 6.27 14.60 6.94
N ASP A 112 5.17 14.95 6.35
CA ASP A 112 4.96 15.63 5.04
C ASP A 112 6.19 15.67 4.09
N VAL A 113 6.77 14.52 3.83
CA VAL A 113 8.08 14.35 3.14
C VAL A 113 8.17 15.11 1.82
N LYS A 114 7.04 15.29 1.14
CA LYS A 114 6.94 15.96 -0.17
C LYS A 114 6.27 17.35 -0.11
N GLY A 115 5.92 17.84 1.08
CA GLY A 115 5.21 19.12 1.26
C GLY A 115 3.78 19.11 0.72
N MET A 116 3.20 17.93 0.49
CA MET A 116 1.88 17.81 -0.15
C MET A 116 0.74 18.14 0.81
N TYR A 117 0.86 17.79 2.10
CA TYR A 117 -0.12 18.20 3.11
C TYR A 117 -0.17 19.72 3.26
N LYS A 118 0.98 20.38 3.30
CA LYS A 118 1.06 21.84 3.34
C LYS A 118 0.34 22.48 2.14
N LYS A 119 0.56 21.94 0.93
CA LYS A 119 -0.12 22.42 -0.29
C LYS A 119 -1.64 22.18 -0.23
N ALA A 120 -2.07 21.02 0.28
CA ALA A 120 -3.49 20.71 0.44
C ALA A 120 -4.17 21.66 1.45
N ARG A 121 -3.54 21.92 2.60
CA ARG A 121 -4.04 22.88 3.59
C ARG A 121 -4.13 24.31 3.06
N ASN A 122 -3.17 24.69 2.21
CA ASN A 122 -3.19 26.00 1.53
C ASN A 122 -4.16 26.05 0.33
N LYS A 123 -4.91 24.95 0.04
CA LYS A 123 -5.80 24.83 -1.11
C LYS A 123 -5.13 24.97 -2.49
N GLU A 124 -3.81 24.73 -2.54
CA GLU A 124 -3.03 24.71 -3.77
C GLU A 124 -3.28 23.43 -4.60
N ILE A 125 -3.65 22.36 -3.92
CA ILE A 125 -4.05 21.08 -4.53
C ILE A 125 -5.40 20.64 -3.96
N LYS A 126 -6.19 19.95 -4.78
CA LYS A 126 -7.52 19.43 -4.42
C LYS A 126 -7.52 17.90 -4.43
N ASN A 127 -8.58 17.33 -3.87
CA ASN A 127 -8.78 15.87 -3.80
C ASN A 127 -7.62 15.16 -3.09
N PHE A 128 -7.09 15.75 -2.02
CA PHE A 128 -6.02 15.18 -1.25
C PHE A 128 -6.57 14.30 -0.13
N THR A 129 -6.26 13.00 -0.20
CA THR A 129 -6.79 12.00 0.74
C THR A 129 -6.43 12.32 2.18
N GLY A 130 -7.42 12.40 3.04
CA GLY A 130 -7.30 12.74 4.46
C GLY A 130 -7.50 14.23 4.76
N ILE A 131 -7.57 15.10 3.75
CA ILE A 131 -7.85 16.55 3.92
C ILE A 131 -9.20 16.89 3.33
N ASP A 132 -9.35 16.84 2.02
CA ASP A 132 -10.59 17.17 1.28
C ASP A 132 -11.13 15.99 0.43
N ASP A 133 -10.46 14.82 0.51
CA ASP A 133 -10.91 13.56 -0.07
C ASP A 133 -10.92 12.46 1.01
N PRO A 134 -11.97 11.61 1.06
CA PRO A 134 -12.11 10.61 2.11
C PRO A 134 -11.11 9.47 2.01
N TYR A 135 -10.88 8.80 3.14
CA TYR A 135 -10.16 7.53 3.25
C TYR A 135 -11.03 6.52 4.00
N ASP A 136 -11.47 5.48 3.31
CA ASP A 136 -12.24 4.38 3.89
C ASP A 136 -11.30 3.46 4.65
N ILE A 137 -11.34 3.48 5.98
CA ILE A 137 -10.53 2.61 6.83
C ILE A 137 -10.90 1.15 6.55
N PRO A 138 -9.91 0.25 6.32
CA PRO A 138 -10.20 -1.17 6.15
C PRO A 138 -10.90 -1.76 7.39
N GLU A 139 -12.01 -2.48 7.16
CA GLU A 139 -12.79 -3.07 8.26
C GLU A 139 -12.13 -4.35 8.81
N LYS A 140 -11.59 -5.20 7.93
CA LYS A 140 -11.01 -6.50 8.29
C LYS A 140 -9.75 -6.79 7.49
N PRO A 141 -8.70 -5.95 7.61
CA PRO A 141 -7.43 -6.24 6.95
C PRO A 141 -6.74 -7.43 7.60
N GLU A 142 -5.97 -8.19 6.85
CA GLU A 142 -5.16 -9.30 7.35
C GLU A 142 -4.04 -8.80 8.29
N LEU A 143 -3.55 -7.57 8.06
CA LEU A 143 -2.52 -6.94 8.88
C LEU A 143 -2.85 -5.48 9.19
N ILE A 144 -2.54 -5.07 10.41
CA ILE A 144 -2.51 -3.65 10.82
C ILE A 144 -1.11 -3.33 11.31
N ILE A 145 -0.45 -2.39 10.66
CA ILE A 145 0.89 -1.91 11.01
C ILE A 145 0.79 -0.48 11.51
N GLU A 146 1.02 -0.28 12.80
CA GLU A 146 0.97 1.04 13.43
C GLU A 146 2.37 1.69 13.38
N THR A 147 2.57 2.64 12.45
CA THR A 147 3.89 3.25 12.21
C THR A 147 4.20 4.45 13.08
N GLN A 148 3.29 4.86 13.94
CA GLN A 148 3.53 5.94 14.91
C GLN A 148 4.39 5.45 16.09
N ASN A 149 4.07 4.26 16.60
CA ASN A 149 4.61 3.75 17.87
C ASN A 149 5.64 2.62 17.69
N LYS A 150 5.98 2.28 16.45
CA LYS A 150 6.91 1.20 16.12
C LYS A 150 8.03 1.71 15.24
N SER A 151 9.22 1.18 15.45
CA SER A 151 10.32 1.33 14.52
C SER A 151 10.02 0.66 13.17
N LEU A 152 10.80 1.01 12.16
CA LEU A 152 10.71 0.37 10.84
C LEU A 152 10.98 -1.14 10.95
N ASP A 153 11.99 -1.54 11.71
CA ASP A 153 12.39 -2.94 11.86
C ASP A 153 11.31 -3.77 12.58
N GLU A 154 10.68 -3.23 13.63
CA GLU A 154 9.55 -3.88 14.30
C GLU A 154 8.34 -4.05 13.39
N SER A 155 8.05 -3.04 12.58
CA SER A 155 6.97 -3.08 11.61
C SER A 155 7.21 -4.11 10.51
N VAL A 156 8.43 -4.19 10.01
CA VAL A 156 8.87 -5.18 9.01
C VAL A 156 8.82 -6.60 9.61
N GLU A 157 9.33 -6.81 10.83
CA GLU A 157 9.29 -8.13 11.46
C GLU A 157 7.85 -8.60 11.72
N GLN A 158 6.92 -7.71 12.02
CA GLN A 158 5.51 -8.05 12.13
C GLN A 158 4.96 -8.60 10.80
N ILE A 159 5.29 -7.98 9.66
CA ILE A 159 4.90 -8.46 8.33
C ILE A 159 5.56 -9.81 8.03
N LEU A 160 6.88 -9.93 8.26
CA LEU A 160 7.62 -11.16 8.01
C LEU A 160 7.10 -12.34 8.86
N SER A 161 6.79 -12.09 10.12
CA SER A 161 6.20 -13.08 11.02
C SER A 161 4.84 -13.58 10.51
N TYR A 162 3.99 -12.68 10.03
CA TYR A 162 2.73 -13.07 9.40
C TYR A 162 2.95 -13.90 8.13
N LEU A 163 3.85 -13.48 7.24
CA LEU A 163 4.15 -14.20 6.00
C LEU A 163 4.70 -15.62 6.27
N ARG A 164 5.52 -15.78 7.32
CA ARG A 164 6.01 -17.11 7.77
C ARG A 164 4.87 -17.96 8.33
N ALA A 165 4.04 -17.39 9.19
CA ALA A 165 2.90 -18.10 9.78
C ALA A 165 1.90 -18.59 8.73
N LYS A 166 1.77 -17.87 7.61
CA LYS A 166 0.93 -18.25 6.46
C LYS A 166 1.64 -19.14 5.44
N GLY A 167 2.91 -19.51 5.67
CA GLY A 167 3.69 -20.37 4.77
C GLY A 167 4.18 -19.68 3.49
N HIS A 168 4.08 -18.36 3.40
CA HIS A 168 4.60 -17.60 2.25
C HIS A 168 6.12 -17.44 2.28
N LEU A 169 6.73 -17.54 3.45
CA LEU A 169 8.18 -17.53 3.66
C LEU A 169 8.63 -18.72 4.49
N LYS A 170 9.87 -19.17 4.26
CA LYS A 170 10.49 -20.19 5.12
C LYS A 170 10.68 -19.64 6.54
N SER A 171 10.51 -20.49 7.54
CA SER A 171 10.86 -20.15 8.92
C SER A 171 12.34 -19.77 9.00
N LYS A 172 12.69 -18.81 9.87
CA LYS A 172 14.08 -18.62 10.26
C LYS A 172 14.52 -19.88 11.01
N ASN A 173 15.49 -20.61 10.47
CA ASN A 173 16.23 -21.61 11.25
C ASN A 173 17.05 -20.93 12.32
#